data_9ef4f92648077cb749f297ca60359af8
#
_entry.id   9ef4f92648077cb749f297ca60359af8
#
_cell.length_a   1.000
_cell.length_b   1.000
_cell.length_c   1.000
_cell.angle_alpha   90.00
_cell.angle_beta   90.00
_cell.angle_gamma   90.00
#
_symmetry.space_group_name_H-M   'P 1'
#
loop_
_entity.id
_entity.type
_entity.pdbx_description
1 polymer ?
#
loop_
_entity_poly.entity_id
_entity_poly.type
_entity_poly.pdbx_seq_one_letter_code
_entity_poly.pdbx_strand_id
1 'polypeptide(L)'
;MRQPAAFCGVFGLKPTYGRISRYGLLAYGSSFDCVGLLGTNLEDLALVLNILAGPDQYDSTASTRPADDYAGHLVAPATKKYRVAYPTDALTSEGIQPEIREALHARLEALKKAGHTVHPITLPYQDYVLPTYYILATAEASSNLARYDGVRYGHRTESAGNLKEMYEKSRAEGFGREVQRRILLGTYVLSAQYYDSYYQQAQKVRALVRQGTKKIFDEYDYLLMPVTPTTAFPLGQHASDPVQMYLADLYSVQANVAGVPALALPCGRDKRGLPIGLQVLGNDFDESGLFQFSKVLLNLGPQ
;
A
#
# COMPACT_ATOMS: atom_id res chain seq x y z
N MET A 1 -4.36 3.76 -1.08
CA MET A 1 -5.15 4.09 0.14
C MET A 1 -4.32 4.70 1.27
N ARG A 2 -3.14 4.18 1.63
CA ARG A 2 -2.35 4.75 2.76
C ARG A 2 -1.77 6.13 2.45
N GLN A 3 -1.17 6.33 1.27
CA GLN A 3 -0.68 7.64 0.83
C GLN A 3 -1.79 8.71 0.83
N PRO A 4 -2.96 8.52 0.18
CA PRO A 4 -4.02 9.52 0.27
C PRO A 4 -4.54 9.72 1.70
N ALA A 5 -4.57 8.67 2.54
CA ALA A 5 -4.91 8.83 3.95
C ALA A 5 -3.91 9.75 4.68
N ALA A 6 -2.59 9.54 4.47
CA ALA A 6 -1.55 10.38 5.05
C ALA A 6 -1.67 11.85 4.57
N PHE A 7 -1.91 12.07 3.28
CA PHE A 7 -2.04 13.42 2.71
C PHE A 7 -3.30 14.15 3.18
N CYS A 8 -4.38 13.41 3.45
CA CYS A 8 -5.65 13.97 3.95
C CYS A 8 -5.74 14.03 5.48
N GLY A 9 -4.78 13.46 6.20
CA GLY A 9 -4.81 13.44 7.68
C GLY A 9 -5.91 12.54 8.25
N VAL A 10 -6.21 11.44 7.57
CA VAL A 10 -7.19 10.42 7.98
C VAL A 10 -6.51 9.06 8.15
N PHE A 11 -7.23 8.10 8.72
CA PHE A 11 -6.78 6.71 8.82
C PHE A 11 -6.98 5.97 7.50
N GLY A 12 -6.04 5.07 7.16
CA GLY A 12 -6.13 4.26 5.96
C GLY A 12 -5.64 2.85 6.16
N LEU A 13 -6.55 1.89 6.16
CA LEU A 13 -6.23 0.47 6.31
C LEU A 13 -6.10 -0.20 4.94
N LYS A 14 -4.95 -0.84 4.70
CA LYS A 14 -4.78 -1.91 3.72
C LYS A 14 -4.81 -3.23 4.48
N PRO A 15 -5.85 -4.04 4.39
CA PRO A 15 -5.87 -5.35 5.05
C PRO A 15 -4.89 -6.31 4.37
N THR A 16 -4.71 -7.49 4.92
CA THR A 16 -4.01 -8.61 4.27
C THR A 16 -4.61 -8.86 2.90
N TYR A 17 -3.78 -9.20 1.91
CA TYR A 17 -4.26 -9.58 0.58
C TYR A 17 -5.22 -10.77 0.69
N GLY A 18 -6.39 -10.65 0.07
CA GLY A 18 -7.46 -11.64 0.14
C GLY A 18 -8.30 -11.61 1.43
N ARG A 19 -8.11 -10.63 2.32
CA ARG A 19 -8.95 -10.50 3.53
C ARG A 19 -10.36 -9.98 3.21
N ILE A 20 -10.47 -9.12 2.21
CA ILE A 20 -11.75 -8.63 1.65
C ILE A 20 -11.86 -9.15 0.23
N SER A 21 -13.02 -9.65 -0.15
CA SER A 21 -13.31 -10.11 -1.51
C SER A 21 -13.13 -8.97 -2.52
N ARG A 22 -12.67 -9.33 -3.71
CA ARG A 22 -12.56 -8.43 -4.86
C ARG A 22 -13.65 -8.68 -5.91
N TYR A 23 -14.64 -9.51 -5.58
CA TYR A 23 -15.78 -9.73 -6.46
C TYR A 23 -16.49 -8.42 -6.79
N GLY A 24 -16.71 -8.16 -8.07
CA GLY A 24 -17.24 -6.89 -8.56
C GLY A 24 -16.21 -5.78 -8.78
N LEU A 25 -14.94 -5.98 -8.39
CA LEU A 25 -13.86 -5.03 -8.65
C LEU A 25 -13.27 -5.26 -10.04
N LEU A 26 -13.08 -4.19 -10.80
CA LEU A 26 -12.35 -4.22 -12.06
C LEU A 26 -10.86 -4.45 -11.79
N ALA A 27 -10.31 -5.55 -12.31
CA ALA A 27 -8.93 -5.93 -12.06
C ALA A 27 -7.96 -4.95 -12.73
N TYR A 28 -7.01 -4.43 -11.96
CA TYR A 28 -5.86 -3.67 -12.42
C TYR A 28 -4.57 -4.51 -12.28
N GLY A 29 -4.19 -4.85 -11.05
CA GLY A 29 -3.05 -5.71 -10.73
C GLY A 29 -3.52 -6.88 -9.87
N SER A 30 -3.90 -8.00 -10.48
CA SER A 30 -4.63 -9.08 -9.82
C SER A 30 -3.94 -9.64 -8.57
N SER A 31 -2.60 -9.57 -8.50
CA SER A 31 -1.83 -10.02 -7.34
C SER A 31 -1.58 -8.92 -6.30
N PHE A 32 -2.05 -7.69 -6.54
CA PHE A 32 -1.89 -6.52 -5.67
C PHE A 32 -3.21 -5.87 -5.27
N ASP A 33 -4.23 -5.97 -6.12
CA ASP A 33 -5.53 -5.34 -5.89
C ASP A 33 -6.07 -5.76 -4.52
N CYS A 34 -6.45 -4.78 -3.74
CA CYS A 34 -6.94 -4.96 -2.39
C CYS A 34 -7.92 -3.84 -2.06
N VAL A 35 -9.12 -4.21 -1.63
CA VAL A 35 -10.06 -3.24 -1.06
C VAL A 35 -9.53 -2.77 0.27
N GLY A 36 -9.52 -1.48 0.51
CA GLY A 36 -9.06 -0.89 1.77
C GLY A 36 -10.02 0.17 2.26
N LEU A 37 -9.82 0.58 3.49
CA LEU A 37 -10.73 1.46 4.23
C LEU A 37 -10.05 2.79 4.51
N LEU A 38 -10.82 3.88 4.40
CA LEU A 38 -10.42 5.20 4.87
C LEU A 38 -11.52 5.73 5.83
N GLY A 39 -11.09 6.39 6.90
CA GLY A 39 -12.01 6.95 7.89
C GLY A 39 -11.32 7.92 8.82
N THR A 40 -12.08 8.59 9.65
CA THR A 40 -11.60 9.62 10.58
C THR A 40 -11.22 9.08 11.97
N ASN A 41 -11.57 7.82 12.25
CA ASN A 41 -11.23 7.14 13.50
C ASN A 41 -11.00 5.64 13.26
N LEU A 42 -10.41 4.96 14.24
CA LEU A 42 -10.10 3.52 14.15
C LEU A 42 -11.34 2.65 14.34
N GLU A 43 -12.27 3.11 15.14
CA GLU A 43 -13.51 2.41 15.50
C GLU A 43 -14.37 2.17 14.27
N ASP A 44 -14.55 3.18 13.42
CA ASP A 44 -15.30 3.05 12.16
C ASP A 44 -14.61 2.09 11.18
N LEU A 45 -13.27 2.17 11.08
CA LEU A 45 -12.53 1.24 10.22
C LEU A 45 -12.70 -0.21 10.69
N ALA A 46 -12.61 -0.45 12.00
CA ALA A 46 -12.76 -1.78 12.58
C ALA A 46 -14.19 -2.32 12.38
N LEU A 47 -15.21 -1.47 12.59
CA LEU A 47 -16.62 -1.83 12.39
C LEU A 47 -16.91 -2.20 10.92
N VAL A 48 -16.41 -1.39 9.98
CA VAL A 48 -16.58 -1.66 8.54
C VAL A 48 -15.81 -2.92 8.14
N LEU A 49 -14.62 -3.15 8.71
CA LEU A 49 -13.87 -4.38 8.43
C LEU A 49 -14.58 -5.62 8.94
N ASN A 50 -15.30 -5.57 10.08
CA ASN A 50 -16.13 -6.69 10.58
C ASN A 50 -17.15 -7.13 9.51
N ILE A 51 -17.68 -6.18 8.75
CA ILE A 51 -18.72 -6.45 7.73
C ILE A 51 -18.11 -6.96 6.42
N LEU A 52 -16.96 -6.40 6.00
CA LEU A 52 -16.38 -6.66 4.68
C LEU A 52 -15.42 -7.84 4.64
N ALA A 53 -14.80 -8.20 5.78
CA ALA A 53 -13.81 -9.26 5.84
C ALA A 53 -14.49 -10.64 5.88
N GLY A 54 -13.87 -11.61 5.22
CA GLY A 54 -14.32 -13.00 5.31
C GLY A 54 -14.22 -13.74 3.97
N PRO A 55 -14.61 -15.01 3.96
CA PRO A 55 -14.62 -15.84 2.76
C PRO A 55 -15.70 -15.39 1.78
N ASP A 56 -15.41 -15.52 0.49
CA ASP A 56 -16.37 -15.30 -0.59
C ASP A 56 -16.17 -16.37 -1.68
N GLN A 57 -17.26 -17.08 -2.01
CA GLN A 57 -17.23 -18.12 -3.04
C GLN A 57 -17.03 -17.59 -4.46
N TYR A 58 -17.24 -16.30 -4.68
CA TYR A 58 -17.09 -15.64 -5.99
C TYR A 58 -15.68 -15.07 -6.24
N ASP A 59 -14.81 -15.04 -5.22
CA ASP A 59 -13.40 -14.64 -5.34
C ASP A 59 -12.48 -15.76 -4.86
N SER A 60 -11.88 -16.49 -5.79
CA SER A 60 -10.93 -17.57 -5.49
C SER A 60 -9.66 -17.11 -4.76
N THR A 61 -9.39 -15.81 -4.71
CA THR A 61 -8.26 -15.23 -3.98
C THR A 61 -8.64 -14.77 -2.56
N ALA A 62 -9.94 -14.76 -2.24
CA ALA A 62 -10.39 -14.46 -0.89
C ALA A 62 -9.97 -15.57 0.09
N SER A 63 -9.51 -15.14 1.27
CA SER A 63 -9.13 -16.08 2.34
C SER A 63 -10.34 -16.79 2.90
N THR A 64 -10.21 -18.08 3.15
CA THR A 64 -11.23 -18.89 3.83
C THR A 64 -11.30 -18.67 5.35
N ARG A 65 -10.38 -17.86 5.92
CA ARG A 65 -10.41 -17.52 7.35
C ARG A 65 -11.63 -16.69 7.68
N PRO A 66 -12.39 -17.03 8.75
CA PRO A 66 -13.49 -16.20 9.22
C PRO A 66 -12.99 -14.80 9.60
N ALA A 67 -13.89 -13.83 9.62
CA ALA A 67 -13.59 -12.50 10.14
C ALA A 67 -13.41 -12.56 11.66
N ASP A 68 -12.47 -11.75 12.18
CA ASP A 68 -12.37 -11.50 13.61
C ASP A 68 -13.41 -10.45 14.04
N ASP A 69 -13.62 -10.32 15.34
CA ASP A 69 -14.33 -9.16 15.89
C ASP A 69 -13.35 -7.99 16.10
N TYR A 70 -13.01 -7.30 15.00
CA TYR A 70 -12.04 -6.20 15.03
C TYR A 70 -12.48 -5.05 15.93
N ALA A 71 -13.78 -4.73 15.92
CA ALA A 71 -14.35 -3.66 16.74
C ALA A 71 -14.33 -4.02 18.23
N GLY A 72 -14.72 -5.25 18.57
CA GLY A 72 -14.67 -5.75 19.95
C GLY A 72 -13.24 -5.81 20.49
N HIS A 73 -12.30 -6.30 19.70
CA HIS A 73 -10.88 -6.32 20.09
C HIS A 73 -10.30 -4.90 20.28
N LEU A 74 -10.75 -3.91 19.53
CA LEU A 74 -10.27 -2.53 19.68
C LEU A 74 -10.72 -1.89 21.01
N VAL A 75 -11.86 -2.29 21.57
CA VAL A 75 -12.35 -1.81 22.87
C VAL A 75 -11.54 -2.39 24.02
N ALA A 76 -10.99 -3.59 23.88
CA ALA A 76 -10.23 -4.24 24.91
C ALA A 76 -8.98 -3.44 25.34
N PRO A 77 -8.67 -3.35 26.64
CA PRO A 77 -7.49 -2.62 27.10
C PRO A 77 -6.20 -3.29 26.60
N ALA A 78 -5.34 -2.53 25.97
CA ALA A 78 -4.03 -3.00 25.53
C ALA A 78 -3.07 -3.03 26.74
N THR A 79 -2.90 -4.19 27.37
CA THR A 79 -1.95 -4.41 28.47
C THR A 79 -0.59 -4.91 28.02
N LYS A 80 -0.52 -5.41 26.77
CA LYS A 80 0.69 -6.00 26.19
C LYS A 80 1.77 -4.95 25.93
N LYS A 81 3.03 -5.29 26.24
CA LYS A 81 4.19 -4.56 25.73
C LYS A 81 4.61 -5.13 24.40
N TYR A 82 4.77 -4.26 23.43
CA TYR A 82 5.07 -4.61 22.03
C TYR A 82 6.56 -4.49 21.73
N ARG A 83 7.04 -5.33 20.83
CA ARG A 83 8.35 -5.23 20.19
C ARG A 83 8.14 -4.58 18.83
N VAL A 84 8.67 -3.37 18.65
CA VAL A 84 8.45 -2.55 17.47
C VAL A 84 9.77 -2.38 16.73
N ALA A 85 9.78 -2.74 15.44
CA ALA A 85 10.89 -2.42 14.56
C ALA A 85 10.63 -1.12 13.79
N TYR A 86 11.70 -0.44 13.37
CA TYR A 86 11.60 0.68 12.43
C TYR A 86 12.82 0.67 11.47
N PRO A 87 12.64 1.08 10.19
CA PRO A 87 13.76 1.15 9.26
C PRO A 87 14.74 2.25 9.64
N THR A 88 16.04 1.94 9.71
CA THR A 88 17.08 2.92 10.06
C THR A 88 17.11 4.09 9.08
N ASP A 89 16.95 3.83 7.79
CA ASP A 89 16.91 4.83 6.72
C ASP A 89 15.76 5.81 6.85
N ALA A 90 14.65 5.41 7.52
CA ALA A 90 13.53 6.30 7.81
C ALA A 90 13.89 7.49 8.73
N LEU A 91 15.01 7.40 9.46
CA LEU A 91 15.54 8.49 10.28
C LEU A 91 16.80 9.16 9.69
N THR A 92 17.52 8.48 8.81
CA THR A 92 18.84 8.93 8.32
C THR A 92 18.84 9.44 6.88
N SER A 93 17.85 9.03 6.04
CA SER A 93 17.80 9.43 4.63
C SER A 93 17.52 10.93 4.46
N GLU A 94 18.31 11.60 3.62
CA GLU A 94 18.10 13.01 3.25
C GLU A 94 16.84 13.20 2.38
N GLY A 95 16.36 12.15 1.73
CA GLY A 95 15.15 12.17 0.91
C GLY A 95 13.85 12.29 1.69
N ILE A 96 13.91 12.21 3.04
CA ILE A 96 12.73 12.32 3.90
C ILE A 96 12.66 13.74 4.48
N GLN A 97 11.49 14.35 4.37
CA GLN A 97 11.21 15.68 4.94
C GLN A 97 11.50 15.68 6.46
N PRO A 98 12.22 16.70 7.00
CA PRO A 98 12.64 16.73 8.40
C PRO A 98 11.49 16.53 9.39
N GLU A 99 10.35 17.16 9.18
CA GLU A 99 9.19 17.06 10.06
C GLU A 99 8.61 15.64 10.14
N ILE A 100 8.73 14.86 9.06
CA ILE A 100 8.32 13.44 9.06
C ILE A 100 9.30 12.60 9.89
N ARG A 101 10.60 12.86 9.79
CA ARG A 101 11.62 12.22 10.64
C ARG A 101 11.41 12.56 12.12
N GLU A 102 11.13 13.82 12.42
CA GLU A 102 10.84 14.29 13.77
C GLU A 102 9.59 13.61 14.33
N ALA A 103 8.51 13.52 13.54
CA ALA A 103 7.29 12.85 13.94
C ALA A 103 7.52 11.35 14.22
N LEU A 104 8.27 10.65 13.37
CA LEU A 104 8.63 9.25 13.61
C LEU A 104 9.47 9.12 14.87
N HIS A 105 10.54 9.92 15.02
CA HIS A 105 11.41 9.89 16.18
C HIS A 105 10.63 10.12 17.48
N ALA A 106 9.75 11.12 17.51
CA ALA A 106 8.92 11.41 18.67
C ALA A 106 8.02 10.21 19.07
N ARG A 107 7.45 9.51 18.10
CA ARG A 107 6.63 8.30 18.37
C ARG A 107 7.47 7.14 18.89
N LEU A 108 8.67 6.91 18.32
CA LEU A 108 9.58 5.88 18.79
C LEU A 108 10.02 6.14 20.26
N GLU A 109 10.35 7.39 20.62
CA GLU A 109 10.71 7.76 21.97
C GLU A 109 9.52 7.64 22.95
N ALA A 110 8.31 8.01 22.52
CA ALA A 110 7.10 7.83 23.32
C ALA A 110 6.82 6.33 23.60
N LEU A 111 7.00 5.46 22.59
CA LEU A 111 6.89 4.01 22.79
C LEU A 111 7.92 3.47 23.78
N LYS A 112 9.19 3.89 23.69
CA LYS A 112 10.24 3.51 24.67
C LYS A 112 9.88 3.96 26.08
N LYS A 113 9.46 5.21 26.27
CA LYS A 113 9.02 5.76 27.57
C LYS A 113 7.84 5.00 28.15
N ALA A 114 6.93 4.50 27.30
CA ALA A 114 5.81 3.67 27.72
C ALA A 114 6.21 2.22 28.02
N GLY A 115 7.49 1.86 27.88
CA GLY A 115 8.02 0.53 28.19
C GLY A 115 7.85 -0.51 27.07
N HIS A 116 7.63 -0.07 25.83
CA HIS A 116 7.72 -0.93 24.66
C HIS A 116 9.17 -1.09 24.22
N THR A 117 9.50 -2.22 23.58
CA THR A 117 10.83 -2.44 23.00
C THR A 117 10.84 -1.88 21.57
N VAL A 118 11.82 -1.04 21.26
CA VAL A 118 11.90 -0.35 19.96
C VAL A 118 13.30 -0.51 19.40
N HIS A 119 13.42 -1.15 18.21
CA HIS A 119 14.71 -1.44 17.60
C HIS A 119 14.80 -0.93 16.16
N PRO A 120 15.95 -0.36 15.74
CA PRO A 120 16.25 -0.08 14.34
C PRO A 120 16.54 -1.39 13.61
N ILE A 121 16.08 -1.47 12.37
CA ILE A 121 16.41 -2.59 11.47
C ILE A 121 16.78 -2.06 10.09
N THR A 122 17.48 -2.87 9.31
CA THR A 122 17.63 -2.68 7.88
C THR A 122 16.52 -3.47 7.18
N LEU A 123 15.70 -2.81 6.34
CA LEU A 123 14.69 -3.51 5.56
C LEU A 123 15.36 -4.39 4.49
N PRO A 124 15.05 -5.69 4.47
CA PRO A 124 15.60 -6.57 3.44
C PRO A 124 15.13 -6.14 2.04
N TYR A 125 16.08 -6.04 1.11
CA TYR A 125 15.80 -5.75 -0.30
C TYR A 125 15.11 -4.41 -0.59
N GLN A 126 15.24 -3.41 0.29
CA GLN A 126 14.58 -2.11 0.18
C GLN A 126 14.72 -1.47 -1.21
N ASP A 127 15.94 -1.47 -1.77
CA ASP A 127 16.22 -0.85 -3.06
C ASP A 127 15.49 -1.50 -4.24
N TYR A 128 15.07 -2.75 -4.05
CA TYR A 128 14.39 -3.53 -5.08
C TYR A 128 12.86 -3.52 -4.96
N VAL A 129 12.31 -3.05 -3.84
CA VAL A 129 10.86 -3.11 -3.57
C VAL A 129 10.09 -2.26 -4.57
N LEU A 130 10.49 -1.01 -4.76
CA LEU A 130 9.82 -0.06 -5.65
C LEU A 130 9.91 -0.51 -7.13
N PRO A 131 11.11 -0.83 -7.69
CA PRO A 131 11.20 -1.38 -9.05
C PRO A 131 10.37 -2.65 -9.23
N THR A 132 10.42 -3.59 -8.29
CA THR A 132 9.64 -4.83 -8.33
C THR A 132 8.15 -4.55 -8.43
N TYR A 133 7.64 -3.62 -7.60
CA TYR A 133 6.24 -3.24 -7.64
C TYR A 133 5.83 -2.71 -9.02
N TYR A 134 6.58 -1.77 -9.58
CA TYR A 134 6.22 -1.17 -10.86
C TYR A 134 6.32 -2.15 -12.03
N ILE A 135 7.33 -3.01 -12.05
CA ILE A 135 7.46 -4.06 -13.07
C ILE A 135 6.24 -4.99 -13.03
N LEU A 136 5.91 -5.54 -11.87
CA LEU A 136 4.81 -6.49 -11.73
C LEU A 136 3.44 -5.83 -11.92
N ALA A 137 3.21 -4.65 -11.31
CA ALA A 137 1.94 -3.95 -11.41
C ALA A 137 1.63 -3.50 -12.85
N THR A 138 2.63 -3.02 -13.60
CA THR A 138 2.43 -2.64 -15.01
C THR A 138 2.25 -3.85 -15.91
N ALA A 139 2.97 -4.95 -15.66
CA ALA A 139 2.78 -6.22 -16.39
C ALA A 139 1.35 -6.73 -16.23
N GLU A 140 0.85 -6.81 -14.99
CA GLU A 140 -0.51 -7.26 -14.72
C GLU A 140 -1.56 -6.27 -15.27
N ALA A 141 -1.33 -4.96 -15.14
CA ALA A 141 -2.20 -3.93 -15.67
C ALA A 141 -2.33 -4.03 -17.20
N SER A 142 -1.22 -4.21 -17.94
CA SER A 142 -1.28 -4.34 -19.40
C SER A 142 -2.11 -5.56 -19.81
N SER A 143 -2.00 -6.67 -19.12
CA SER A 143 -2.78 -7.89 -19.35
C SER A 143 -4.25 -7.70 -18.98
N ASN A 144 -4.55 -7.16 -17.78
CA ASN A 144 -5.93 -6.97 -17.33
C ASN A 144 -6.69 -5.92 -18.15
N LEU A 145 -6.03 -4.82 -18.54
CA LEU A 145 -6.64 -3.75 -19.31
C LEU A 145 -6.73 -4.07 -20.81
N ALA A 146 -6.13 -5.17 -21.28
CA ALA A 146 -6.26 -5.63 -22.68
C ALA A 146 -7.72 -5.95 -23.05
N ARG A 147 -8.55 -6.33 -22.06
CA ARG A 147 -9.96 -6.67 -22.28
C ARG A 147 -10.86 -5.48 -22.60
N TYR A 148 -10.41 -4.25 -22.33
CA TYR A 148 -11.14 -3.01 -22.64
C TYR A 148 -10.82 -2.59 -24.08
N ASP A 149 -11.50 -3.20 -25.02
CA ASP A 149 -11.23 -3.13 -26.47
C ASP A 149 -12.27 -2.32 -27.26
N GLY A 150 -13.33 -1.85 -26.60
CA GLY A 150 -14.43 -1.13 -27.23
C GLY A 150 -15.42 -2.03 -27.98
N VAL A 151 -15.22 -3.36 -27.94
CA VAL A 151 -16.15 -4.34 -28.58
C VAL A 151 -17.09 -4.91 -27.54
N ARG A 152 -16.53 -5.52 -26.48
CA ARG A 152 -17.32 -6.19 -25.44
C ARG A 152 -17.78 -5.23 -24.36
N TYR A 153 -16.91 -4.31 -23.96
CA TYR A 153 -17.18 -3.27 -22.96
C TYR A 153 -16.07 -2.20 -22.98
N GLY A 154 -16.29 -1.12 -22.25
CA GLY A 154 -15.43 0.05 -22.22
C GLY A 154 -15.83 1.09 -23.26
N HIS A 155 -15.01 2.13 -23.39
CA HIS A 155 -15.19 3.18 -24.38
C HIS A 155 -15.06 2.61 -25.80
N ARG A 156 -15.97 3.01 -26.68
CA ARG A 156 -15.92 2.69 -28.12
C ARG A 156 -15.91 3.99 -28.91
N THR A 157 -14.94 4.12 -29.82
CA THR A 157 -14.87 5.26 -30.73
C THR A 157 -16.06 5.27 -31.69
N GLU A 158 -16.55 6.47 -32.02
CA GLU A 158 -17.61 6.68 -33.00
C GLU A 158 -17.06 6.82 -34.42
N SER A 159 -15.74 7.01 -34.60
CA SER A 159 -15.10 7.38 -35.86
C SER A 159 -14.09 6.33 -36.35
N ALA A 160 -14.52 5.09 -36.57
CA ALA A 160 -13.67 4.04 -37.09
C ALA A 160 -14.10 3.60 -38.51
N GLY A 161 -13.16 3.58 -39.45
CA GLY A 161 -13.40 3.08 -40.83
C GLY A 161 -13.21 1.57 -40.95
N ASN A 162 -12.54 0.92 -40.01
CA ASN A 162 -12.30 -0.52 -39.99
C ASN A 162 -12.04 -1.01 -38.56
N LEU A 163 -11.97 -2.36 -38.42
CA LEU A 163 -11.82 -3.02 -37.13
C LEU A 163 -10.53 -2.61 -36.41
N LYS A 164 -9.42 -2.49 -37.10
CA LYS A 164 -8.12 -2.09 -36.52
C LYS A 164 -8.18 -0.68 -35.96
N GLU A 165 -8.71 0.26 -36.74
CA GLU A 165 -8.91 1.64 -36.26
C GLU A 165 -9.86 1.71 -35.06
N MET A 166 -10.89 0.88 -35.03
CA MET A 166 -11.84 0.82 -33.95
C MET A 166 -11.11 0.44 -32.62
N TYR A 167 -10.27 -0.58 -32.63
CA TYR A 167 -9.46 -0.96 -31.46
C TYR A 167 -8.47 0.15 -31.06
N GLU A 168 -7.70 0.68 -32.02
CA GLU A 168 -6.67 1.67 -31.75
C GLU A 168 -7.26 2.96 -31.16
N LYS A 169 -8.30 3.51 -31.81
CA LYS A 169 -8.95 4.75 -31.38
C LYS A 169 -9.70 4.58 -30.06
N SER A 170 -10.47 3.48 -29.90
CA SER A 170 -11.20 3.23 -28.65
C SER A 170 -10.25 3.19 -27.44
N ARG A 171 -9.11 2.54 -27.58
CA ARG A 171 -8.11 2.48 -26.51
C ARG A 171 -7.35 3.80 -26.32
N ALA A 172 -7.04 4.52 -27.39
CA ALA A 172 -6.39 5.82 -27.31
C ALA A 172 -7.28 6.89 -26.65
N GLU A 173 -8.55 6.89 -26.95
CA GLU A 173 -9.54 7.82 -26.39
C GLU A 173 -9.97 7.44 -24.97
N GLY A 174 -10.14 6.13 -24.71
CA GLY A 174 -10.69 5.61 -23.46
C GLY A 174 -9.70 5.55 -22.30
N PHE A 175 -8.38 5.53 -22.56
CA PHE A 175 -7.36 5.48 -21.52
C PHE A 175 -6.63 6.82 -21.38
N GLY A 176 -6.58 7.35 -20.16
CA GLY A 176 -5.75 8.52 -19.84
C GLY A 176 -4.24 8.24 -20.00
N ARG A 177 -3.46 9.30 -20.16
CA ARG A 177 -2.01 9.23 -20.48
C ARG A 177 -1.20 8.35 -19.52
N GLU A 178 -1.47 8.39 -18.21
CA GLU A 178 -0.77 7.57 -17.22
C GLU A 178 -1.10 6.07 -17.40
N VAL A 179 -2.37 5.75 -17.65
CA VAL A 179 -2.78 4.35 -17.90
C VAL A 179 -2.14 3.84 -19.18
N GLN A 180 -2.12 4.63 -20.26
CA GLN A 180 -1.44 4.28 -21.50
C GLN A 180 0.04 3.99 -21.27
N ARG A 181 0.73 4.82 -20.47
CA ARG A 181 2.15 4.61 -20.11
C ARG A 181 2.34 3.27 -19.40
N ARG A 182 1.50 2.93 -18.43
CA ARG A 182 1.56 1.65 -17.70
C ARG A 182 1.30 0.45 -18.59
N ILE A 183 0.34 0.56 -19.52
CA ILE A 183 0.08 -0.48 -20.52
C ILE A 183 1.31 -0.70 -21.41
N LEU A 184 1.94 0.36 -21.89
CA LEU A 184 3.15 0.28 -22.73
C LEU A 184 4.32 -0.36 -21.98
N LEU A 185 4.59 0.10 -20.73
CA LEU A 185 5.62 -0.48 -19.88
C LEU A 185 5.37 -1.95 -19.60
N GLY A 186 4.15 -2.34 -19.26
CA GLY A 186 3.79 -3.73 -19.00
C GLY A 186 3.90 -4.60 -20.25
N THR A 187 3.51 -4.11 -21.42
CA THR A 187 3.68 -4.81 -22.69
C THR A 187 5.16 -5.03 -23.00
N TYR A 188 6.01 -4.03 -22.76
CA TYR A 188 7.46 -4.15 -22.91
C TYR A 188 8.04 -5.22 -21.98
N VAL A 189 7.70 -5.17 -20.70
CA VAL A 189 8.16 -6.12 -19.67
C VAL A 189 7.75 -7.56 -19.99
N LEU A 190 6.56 -7.76 -20.57
CA LEU A 190 6.03 -9.07 -20.93
C LEU A 190 6.46 -9.57 -22.31
N SER A 191 7.18 -8.76 -23.09
CA SER A 191 7.65 -9.19 -24.41
C SER A 191 8.71 -10.30 -24.29
N ALA A 192 8.77 -11.20 -25.27
CA ALA A 192 9.60 -12.41 -25.24
C ALA A 192 11.09 -12.13 -24.90
N GLN A 193 11.63 -11.01 -25.36
CA GLN A 193 13.03 -10.62 -25.11
C GLN A 193 13.30 -10.23 -23.65
N TYR A 194 12.29 -9.69 -22.94
CA TYR A 194 12.46 -9.07 -21.63
C TYR A 194 11.74 -9.80 -20.48
N TYR A 195 10.91 -10.79 -20.82
CA TYR A 195 10.11 -11.53 -19.83
C TYR A 195 10.97 -12.15 -18.72
N ASP A 196 12.03 -12.86 -19.10
CA ASP A 196 12.91 -13.53 -18.14
C ASP A 196 13.73 -12.52 -17.32
N SER A 197 14.23 -11.47 -17.97
CA SER A 197 15.10 -10.47 -17.35
C SER A 197 14.37 -9.53 -16.41
N TYR A 198 13.10 -9.24 -16.64
CA TYR A 198 12.32 -8.31 -15.83
C TYR A 198 11.21 -9.01 -15.06
N TYR A 199 10.22 -9.62 -15.73
CA TYR A 199 9.05 -10.15 -15.06
C TYR A 199 9.37 -11.32 -14.13
N GLN A 200 10.05 -12.35 -14.63
CA GLN A 200 10.43 -13.48 -13.79
C GLN A 200 11.36 -13.07 -12.65
N GLN A 201 12.30 -12.16 -12.92
CA GLN A 201 13.23 -11.68 -11.90
C GLN A 201 12.47 -10.89 -10.82
N ALA A 202 11.54 -10.02 -11.21
CA ALA A 202 10.69 -9.30 -10.26
C ALA A 202 9.82 -10.25 -9.40
N GLN A 203 9.32 -11.35 -9.95
CA GLN A 203 8.61 -12.38 -9.16
C GLN A 203 9.52 -13.03 -8.11
N LYS A 204 10.77 -13.36 -8.48
CA LYS A 204 11.75 -13.89 -7.52
C LYS A 204 12.07 -12.89 -6.41
N VAL A 205 12.30 -11.62 -6.77
CA VAL A 205 12.55 -10.55 -5.79
C VAL A 205 11.34 -10.33 -4.90
N ARG A 206 10.13 -10.35 -5.44
CA ARG A 206 8.90 -10.28 -4.64
C ARG A 206 8.84 -11.37 -3.57
N ALA A 207 9.18 -12.61 -3.93
CA ALA A 207 9.23 -13.72 -2.97
C ALA A 207 10.25 -13.47 -1.86
N LEU A 208 11.43 -12.95 -2.19
CA LEU A 208 12.48 -12.60 -1.22
C LEU A 208 12.03 -11.45 -0.30
N VAL A 209 11.42 -10.40 -0.85
CA VAL A 209 10.86 -9.27 -0.07
C VAL A 209 9.80 -9.77 0.91
N ARG A 210 8.86 -10.60 0.43
CA ARG A 210 7.84 -11.21 1.29
C ARG A 210 8.46 -12.05 2.41
N GLN A 211 9.40 -12.91 2.08
CA GLN A 211 10.10 -13.75 3.06
C GLN A 211 10.87 -12.91 4.08
N GLY A 212 11.61 -11.88 3.62
CA GLY A 212 12.33 -10.95 4.48
C GLY A 212 11.40 -10.18 5.42
N THR A 213 10.26 -9.70 4.90
CA THR A 213 9.25 -8.99 5.70
C THR A 213 8.64 -9.92 6.76
N LYS A 214 8.37 -11.18 6.43
CA LYS A 214 7.86 -12.15 7.41
C LYS A 214 8.85 -12.45 8.53
N LYS A 215 10.15 -12.58 8.21
CA LYS A 215 11.18 -12.76 9.23
C LYS A 215 11.25 -11.62 10.24
N ILE A 216 10.92 -10.38 9.84
CA ILE A 216 10.81 -9.27 10.79
C ILE A 216 9.72 -9.57 11.83
N PHE A 217 8.59 -10.13 11.41
CA PHE A 217 7.48 -10.45 12.32
C PHE A 217 7.68 -11.73 13.16
N ASP A 218 8.76 -12.51 12.93
CA ASP A 218 9.18 -13.56 13.85
C ASP A 218 9.80 -12.96 15.13
N GLU A 219 10.45 -11.80 15.00
CA GLU A 219 11.15 -11.13 16.10
C GLU A 219 10.38 -9.95 16.68
N TYR A 220 9.61 -9.23 15.85
CA TYR A 220 8.89 -8.01 16.20
C TYR A 220 7.39 -8.18 15.96
N ASP A 221 6.60 -7.52 16.79
CA ASP A 221 5.15 -7.54 16.64
C ASP A 221 4.71 -6.62 15.49
N TYR A 222 5.36 -5.44 15.36
CA TYR A 222 5.00 -4.44 14.33
C TYR A 222 6.22 -3.74 13.76
N LEU A 223 6.05 -3.25 12.52
CA LEU A 223 7.00 -2.37 11.83
C LEU A 223 6.38 -0.98 11.68
N LEU A 224 7.00 0.04 12.29
CA LEU A 224 6.58 1.44 12.23
C LEU A 224 7.49 2.22 11.27
N MET A 225 6.89 2.94 10.30
CA MET A 225 7.63 3.71 9.30
C MET A 225 6.78 4.86 8.75
N PRO A 226 7.37 5.83 8.01
CA PRO A 226 6.58 6.81 7.26
C PRO A 226 5.65 6.16 6.25
N VAL A 227 4.57 6.84 5.86
CA VAL A 227 3.77 6.45 4.70
C VAL A 227 4.43 6.94 3.41
N THR A 228 4.87 8.19 3.43
CA THR A 228 5.47 8.90 2.29
C THR A 228 6.71 9.64 2.76
N PRO A 229 7.69 9.92 1.88
CA PRO A 229 8.88 10.69 2.24
C PRO A 229 8.58 12.18 2.45
N THR A 230 7.48 12.69 1.88
CA THR A 230 7.06 14.09 1.99
C THR A 230 5.58 14.20 2.36
N THR A 231 5.17 15.36 2.87
CA THR A 231 3.75 15.73 2.97
C THR A 231 3.16 16.01 1.58
N ALA A 232 1.86 16.28 1.49
CA ALA A 232 1.19 16.52 0.23
C ALA A 232 1.87 17.67 -0.56
N PHE A 233 1.99 17.48 -1.86
CA PHE A 233 2.58 18.43 -2.80
C PHE A 233 1.48 19.18 -3.59
N PRO A 234 1.76 20.37 -4.13
CA PRO A 234 0.81 21.12 -4.95
C PRO A 234 0.33 20.34 -6.16
N LEU A 235 -0.91 20.58 -6.57
CA LEU A 235 -1.47 19.99 -7.78
C LEU A 235 -0.60 20.31 -9.01
N GLY A 236 -0.29 19.29 -9.79
CA GLY A 236 0.53 19.43 -11.00
C GLY A 236 2.04 19.45 -10.79
N GLN A 237 2.56 19.54 -9.56
CA GLN A 237 4.01 19.66 -9.31
C GLN A 237 4.85 18.53 -9.94
N HIS A 238 4.34 17.31 -9.97
CA HIS A 238 5.04 16.14 -10.52
C HIS A 238 4.44 15.63 -11.84
N ALA A 239 3.61 16.44 -12.50
CA ALA A 239 2.91 16.01 -13.72
C ALA A 239 3.88 15.70 -14.89
N SER A 240 5.05 16.36 -14.92
CA SER A 240 6.10 16.18 -15.94
C SER A 240 7.20 15.20 -15.53
N ASP A 241 7.27 14.80 -14.26
CA ASP A 241 8.31 13.89 -13.75
C ASP A 241 7.69 12.65 -13.07
N PRO A 242 7.48 11.55 -13.84
CA PRO A 242 6.94 10.32 -13.30
C PRO A 242 7.80 9.67 -12.22
N VAL A 243 9.13 9.88 -12.26
CA VAL A 243 10.06 9.28 -11.28
C VAL A 243 9.82 9.87 -9.90
N GLN A 244 9.66 11.20 -9.80
CA GLN A 244 9.35 11.85 -8.53
C GLN A 244 8.00 11.41 -7.98
N MET A 245 7.01 11.20 -8.86
CA MET A 245 5.72 10.67 -8.45
C MET A 245 5.85 9.24 -7.90
N TYR A 246 6.69 8.40 -8.52
CA TYR A 246 6.93 7.03 -8.08
C TYR A 246 7.71 6.96 -6.76
N LEU A 247 8.65 7.87 -6.53
CA LEU A 247 9.39 7.95 -5.27
C LEU A 247 8.48 8.27 -4.06
N ALA A 248 7.35 8.92 -4.28
CA ALA A 248 6.35 9.12 -3.23
C ALA A 248 5.77 7.81 -2.67
N ASP A 249 5.89 6.70 -3.41
CA ASP A 249 5.43 5.36 -2.99
C ASP A 249 6.50 4.57 -2.22
N LEU A 250 7.70 5.09 -2.03
CA LEU A 250 8.88 4.36 -1.51
C LEU A 250 8.59 3.47 -0.29
N TYR A 251 7.86 3.99 0.69
CA TYR A 251 7.50 3.25 1.92
C TYR A 251 6.16 2.52 1.81
N SER A 252 5.26 3.00 0.95
CA SER A 252 3.92 2.44 0.87
C SER A 252 3.88 1.08 0.15
N VAL A 253 4.75 0.85 -0.82
CA VAL A 253 4.75 -0.38 -1.64
C VAL A 253 5.23 -1.62 -0.90
N GLN A 254 6.00 -1.51 0.19
CA GLN A 254 6.49 -2.64 0.98
C GLN A 254 5.35 -3.60 1.37
N ALA A 255 4.28 -3.07 1.96
CA ALA A 255 3.14 -3.88 2.39
C ALA A 255 2.37 -4.48 1.21
N ASN A 256 2.40 -3.84 0.03
CA ASN A 256 1.75 -4.36 -1.18
C ASN A 256 2.53 -5.55 -1.76
N VAL A 257 3.86 -5.40 -1.88
CA VAL A 257 4.75 -6.45 -2.40
C VAL A 257 4.75 -7.66 -1.46
N ALA A 258 4.80 -7.44 -0.15
CA ALA A 258 4.75 -8.49 0.85
C ALA A 258 3.35 -9.10 1.07
N GLY A 259 2.27 -8.39 0.71
CA GLY A 259 0.89 -8.83 0.90
C GLY A 259 0.35 -8.65 2.33
N VAL A 260 1.13 -8.09 3.25
CA VAL A 260 0.81 -7.94 4.67
C VAL A 260 -0.14 -6.76 4.94
N PRO A 261 -0.89 -6.76 6.06
CA PRO A 261 -1.75 -5.63 6.43
C PRO A 261 -0.91 -4.43 6.84
N ALA A 262 -1.43 -3.23 6.59
CA ALA A 262 -0.82 -1.98 7.01
C ALA A 262 -1.87 -0.90 7.26
N LEU A 263 -1.68 -0.14 8.33
CA LEU A 263 -2.58 0.94 8.72
C LEU A 263 -1.80 2.26 8.77
N ALA A 264 -2.23 3.23 7.98
CA ALA A 264 -1.76 4.61 8.04
C ALA A 264 -2.56 5.39 9.08
N LEU A 265 -1.86 6.20 9.86
CA LEU A 265 -2.47 7.02 10.92
C LEU A 265 -1.86 8.43 10.91
N PRO A 266 -2.67 9.47 11.21
CA PRO A 266 -2.18 10.84 11.31
C PRO A 266 -1.27 10.99 12.53
N CYS A 267 -0.12 11.65 12.34
CA CYS A 267 0.90 11.80 13.38
C CYS A 267 1.44 13.22 13.50
N GLY A 268 0.64 14.22 13.23
CA GLY A 268 1.01 15.63 13.32
C GLY A 268 0.84 16.38 12.00
N ARG A 269 1.45 17.58 11.95
CA ARG A 269 1.42 18.45 10.76
C ARG A 269 2.81 19.04 10.54
N ASP A 270 3.12 19.34 9.29
CA ASP A 270 4.33 20.09 8.93
C ASP A 270 4.16 21.59 9.22
N LYS A 271 5.22 22.38 9.00
CA LYS A 271 5.23 23.84 9.20
C LYS A 271 4.20 24.58 8.35
N ARG A 272 3.69 23.96 7.25
CA ARG A 272 2.66 24.52 6.39
C ARG A 272 1.25 24.10 6.83
N GLY A 273 1.13 23.31 7.91
CA GLY A 273 -0.13 22.76 8.41
C GLY A 273 -0.59 21.50 7.66
N LEU A 274 0.22 20.94 6.75
CA LEU A 274 -0.13 19.72 6.01
C LEU A 274 0.04 18.49 6.90
N PRO A 275 -0.87 17.50 6.81
CA PRO A 275 -0.81 16.30 7.63
C PRO A 275 0.44 15.47 7.40
N ILE A 276 0.97 14.88 8.47
CA ILE A 276 2.02 13.87 8.46
C ILE A 276 1.39 12.52 8.77
N GLY A 277 1.65 11.51 7.93
CA GLY A 277 1.19 10.13 8.14
C GLY A 277 2.35 9.19 8.43
N LEU A 278 2.20 8.39 9.49
CA LEU A 278 3.01 7.19 9.72
C LEU A 278 2.17 5.96 9.44
N GLN A 279 2.82 4.82 9.20
CA GLN A 279 2.13 3.55 9.02
C GLN A 279 2.72 2.47 9.92
N VAL A 280 1.84 1.58 10.37
CA VAL A 280 2.17 0.36 11.08
C VAL A 280 1.90 -0.81 10.13
N LEU A 281 2.87 -1.70 9.97
CA LEU A 281 2.70 -2.98 9.28
C LEU A 281 2.66 -4.09 10.33
N GLY A 282 1.79 -5.08 10.12
CA GLY A 282 1.66 -6.28 10.94
C GLY A 282 1.85 -7.55 10.13
N ASN A 283 1.84 -8.70 10.80
CA ASN A 283 1.89 -10.00 10.14
C ASN A 283 0.57 -10.30 9.40
N ASP A 284 0.59 -11.29 8.50
CA ASP A 284 -0.61 -11.72 7.76
C ASP A 284 -1.77 -12.00 8.73
N PHE A 285 -2.92 -11.41 8.46
CA PHE A 285 -4.18 -11.58 9.20
C PHE A 285 -4.17 -11.09 10.67
N ASP A 286 -3.23 -10.23 11.04
CA ASP A 286 -3.18 -9.59 12.36
C ASP A 286 -3.80 -8.17 12.34
N GLU A 287 -4.90 -7.98 11.64
CA GLU A 287 -5.60 -6.68 11.60
C GLU A 287 -6.11 -6.27 12.99
N SER A 288 -6.59 -7.22 13.80
CA SER A 288 -7.03 -6.96 15.18
C SER A 288 -5.91 -6.38 16.04
N GLY A 289 -4.74 -7.00 16.03
CA GLY A 289 -3.58 -6.52 16.75
C GLY A 289 -3.06 -5.20 16.18
N LEU A 290 -3.13 -5.02 14.86
CA LEU A 290 -2.75 -3.78 14.19
C LEU A 290 -3.62 -2.60 14.65
N PHE A 291 -4.93 -2.77 14.79
CA PHE A 291 -5.83 -1.77 15.36
C PHE A 291 -5.50 -1.45 16.83
N GLN A 292 -5.30 -2.49 17.66
CA GLN A 292 -4.96 -2.30 19.07
C GLN A 292 -3.64 -1.54 19.25
N PHE A 293 -2.59 -1.92 18.53
CA PHE A 293 -1.31 -1.22 18.59
C PHE A 293 -1.40 0.21 18.07
N SER A 294 -2.16 0.44 17.01
CA SER A 294 -2.38 1.79 16.47
C SER A 294 -3.09 2.69 17.49
N LYS A 295 -4.06 2.17 18.25
CA LYS A 295 -4.71 2.89 19.35
C LYS A 295 -3.72 3.24 20.47
N VAL A 296 -2.83 2.30 20.84
CA VAL A 296 -1.74 2.58 21.78
C VAL A 296 -0.86 3.72 21.28
N LEU A 297 -0.44 3.65 20.02
CA LEU A 297 0.42 4.66 19.41
C LEU A 297 -0.23 6.06 19.38
N LEU A 298 -1.53 6.16 19.13
CA LEU A 298 -2.27 7.41 19.17
C LEU A 298 -2.32 8.02 20.56
N ASN A 299 -2.57 7.18 21.58
CA ASN A 299 -2.66 7.62 22.97
C ASN A 299 -1.32 8.11 23.55
N LEU A 300 -0.20 7.75 22.95
CA LEU A 300 1.15 8.17 23.35
C LEU A 300 1.62 9.46 22.67
N GLY A 301 0.87 10.00 21.72
CA GLY A 301 1.24 11.20 21.01
C GLY A 301 0.75 12.49 21.65
N PRO A 302 1.29 13.65 21.29
CA PRO A 302 0.65 14.91 21.59
C PRO A 302 -0.77 14.91 21.01
N GLN A 303 -1.74 15.29 21.84
CA GLN A 303 -3.14 15.50 21.44
C GLN A 303 -3.27 16.73 20.55
#